data_31e5d0d4c7813edf3a139271d08f6900
#
_entry.id   31e5d0d4c7813edf3a139271d08f6900
#
_cell.length_a   1.000
_cell.length_b   1.000
_cell.length_c   1.000
_cell.angle_alpha   90.00
_cell.angle_beta   90.00
_cell.angle_gamma   90.00
#
_symmetry.space_group_name_H-M   'P 1'
#
loop_
_entity.id
_entity.type
_entity.pdbx_description
1 polymer ?
#
loop_
_entity_poly.entity_id
_entity_poly.type
_entity_poly.pdbx_seq_one_letter_code
_entity_poly.pdbx_strand_id
1 'polypeptide(L)'
;MRLRILGCSGGIGRGLRTTSMLLDHDILIDAGTGVGDLSIDELCRIDHVFVTHSHLDHVGSIPMLVDTVGWIRGKPITVYAIEPTLEILRQHLFNWKLWPDFTQIPDAAAPFMRNEAVVLGKTTELNGRMLTPLPANHVVPAVGYRVDSGRASLVFSGDTTTNDPLWQEVNRIGNLRYLIIETAFCNREKALAVASKHLCPSLLA
;
A
#
# COMPACT_ATOMS: atom_id res chain seq x y z
N MET A 1 -9.73 15.34 4.21
CA MET A 1 -9.07 14.12 3.71
C MET A 1 -9.43 13.96 2.22
N ARG A 2 -8.43 13.88 1.36
CA ARG A 2 -8.55 13.72 -0.10
C ARG A 2 -7.74 12.50 -0.53
N LEU A 3 -8.33 11.61 -1.34
CA LEU A 3 -7.62 10.49 -1.96
C LEU A 3 -7.46 10.77 -3.45
N ARG A 4 -6.23 10.58 -3.96
CA ARG A 4 -5.89 10.60 -5.40
C ARG A 4 -5.41 9.22 -5.81
N ILE A 5 -6.10 8.60 -6.75
CA ILE A 5 -5.67 7.34 -7.36
C ILE A 5 -4.56 7.68 -8.35
N LEU A 6 -3.37 7.17 -8.12
CA LEU A 6 -2.21 7.32 -9.00
C LEU A 6 -2.09 6.14 -9.96
N GLY A 7 -2.52 4.96 -9.52
CA GLY A 7 -2.56 3.74 -10.31
C GLY A 7 -3.54 2.73 -9.71
N CYS A 8 -4.17 1.95 -10.58
CA CYS A 8 -5.13 0.90 -10.21
C CYS A 8 -5.18 -0.24 -11.25
N SER A 9 -4.10 -0.43 -12.00
CA SER A 9 -3.97 -1.52 -12.97
C SER A 9 -3.11 -2.64 -12.40
N GLY A 10 -3.43 -3.91 -12.72
CA GLY A 10 -2.58 -5.05 -12.39
C GLY A 10 -1.31 -5.19 -13.25
N GLY A 11 -1.02 -4.20 -14.12
CA GLY A 11 0.15 -4.22 -15.00
C GLY A 11 0.52 -2.85 -15.54
N ILE A 12 1.56 -2.82 -16.36
CA ILE A 12 2.09 -1.60 -16.98
C ILE A 12 1.73 -1.49 -18.45
N GLY A 13 1.65 -0.27 -18.94
CA GLY A 13 1.38 0.03 -20.36
C GLY A 13 1.19 1.52 -20.55
N ARG A 14 0.94 1.96 -21.78
CA ARG A 14 0.63 3.37 -22.04
C ARG A 14 -0.65 3.77 -21.31
N GLY A 15 -0.53 4.66 -20.32
CA GLY A 15 -1.64 5.12 -19.50
C GLY A 15 -2.07 4.14 -18.40
N LEU A 16 -1.39 2.98 -18.27
CA LEU A 16 -1.61 2.03 -17.17
C LEU A 16 -0.54 2.23 -16.10
N ARG A 17 -0.97 2.27 -14.85
CA ARG A 17 -0.11 2.38 -13.67
C ARG A 17 -0.56 1.37 -12.62
N THR A 18 0.41 0.71 -12.01
CA THR A 18 0.11 -0.25 -10.94
C THR A 18 -0.26 0.44 -9.65
N THR A 19 -0.83 -0.30 -8.72
CA THR A 19 -1.57 0.17 -7.55
C THR A 19 -0.77 1.17 -6.71
N SER A 20 -1.30 2.37 -6.60
CA SER A 20 -0.79 3.41 -5.70
C SER A 20 -1.83 4.50 -5.50
N MET A 21 -1.97 4.96 -4.28
CA MET A 21 -2.92 6.00 -3.90
C MET A 21 -2.24 7.02 -3.00
N LEU A 22 -2.47 8.31 -3.26
CA LEU A 22 -2.00 9.40 -2.42
C LEU A 22 -3.14 9.96 -1.58
N LEU A 23 -3.00 9.84 -0.27
CA LEU A 23 -3.88 10.43 0.71
C LEU A 23 -3.34 11.80 1.13
N ASP A 24 -4.14 12.82 0.92
CA ASP A 24 -3.79 14.23 1.06
C ASP A 24 -2.53 14.58 0.24
N HIS A 25 -1.36 14.69 0.87
CA HIS A 25 -0.10 15.04 0.21
C HIS A 25 1.12 14.30 0.76
N ASP A 26 0.96 13.48 1.78
CA ASP A 26 2.07 12.93 2.56
C ASP A 26 1.97 11.42 2.87
N ILE A 27 0.84 10.76 2.58
CA ILE A 27 0.66 9.32 2.80
C ILE A 27 0.40 8.62 1.47
N LEU A 28 1.23 7.64 1.14
CA LEU A 28 0.92 6.66 0.09
C LEU A 28 0.27 5.42 0.70
N ILE A 29 -0.72 4.86 0.00
CA ILE A 29 -1.18 3.49 0.19
C ILE A 29 -0.76 2.74 -1.07
N ASP A 30 0.15 1.81 -0.90
CA ASP A 30 0.96 1.17 -1.91
C ASP A 30 1.79 2.15 -2.77
N ALA A 31 2.83 1.64 -3.37
CA ALA A 31 3.78 2.40 -4.18
C ALA A 31 4.14 1.64 -5.47
N GLY A 32 3.10 1.39 -6.26
CA GLY A 32 3.26 0.92 -7.63
C GLY A 32 3.74 2.03 -8.57
N THR A 33 3.72 1.76 -9.87
CA THR A 33 4.33 2.63 -10.89
C THR A 33 3.68 4.01 -11.02
N GLY A 34 2.45 4.19 -10.49
CA GLY A 34 1.78 5.50 -10.46
C GLY A 34 2.51 6.57 -9.64
N VAL A 35 3.37 6.17 -8.69
CA VAL A 35 4.23 7.10 -7.93
C VAL A 35 5.15 7.89 -8.85
N GLY A 36 5.60 7.32 -9.97
CA GLY A 36 6.45 7.99 -10.95
C GLY A 36 5.79 9.15 -11.71
N ASP A 37 4.48 9.33 -11.60
CA ASP A 37 3.77 10.47 -12.20
C ASP A 37 3.72 11.71 -11.27
N LEU A 38 4.24 11.59 -10.02
CA LEU A 38 4.36 12.70 -9.08
C LEU A 38 5.56 13.57 -9.43
N SER A 39 5.42 14.89 -9.25
CA SER A 39 6.56 15.81 -9.33
C SER A 39 7.54 15.60 -8.18
N ILE A 40 8.79 16.06 -8.32
CA ILE A 40 9.80 15.99 -7.26
C ILE A 40 9.30 16.67 -5.97
N ASP A 41 8.62 17.80 -6.09
CA ASP A 41 8.05 18.51 -4.94
C ASP A 41 6.96 17.68 -4.23
N GLU A 42 6.15 16.93 -4.98
CA GLU A 42 5.16 16.02 -4.40
C GLU A 42 5.84 14.82 -3.75
N LEU A 43 6.83 14.20 -4.41
CA LEU A 43 7.63 13.10 -3.85
C LEU A 43 8.33 13.52 -2.54
N CYS A 44 8.89 14.73 -2.48
CA CYS A 44 9.50 15.27 -1.27
C CYS A 44 8.54 15.44 -0.09
N ARG A 45 7.24 15.48 -0.32
CA ARG A 45 6.22 15.58 0.75
C ARG A 45 5.78 14.24 1.31
N ILE A 46 6.09 13.13 0.64
CA ILE A 46 5.69 11.80 1.11
C ILE A 46 6.45 11.45 2.38
N ASP A 47 5.75 11.35 3.49
CA ASP A 47 6.30 10.99 4.79
C ASP A 47 6.06 9.52 5.15
N HIS A 48 4.96 8.95 4.64
CA HIS A 48 4.44 7.65 5.05
C HIS A 48 4.03 6.82 3.84
N VAL A 49 4.43 5.56 3.81
CA VAL A 49 4.01 4.57 2.81
C VAL A 49 3.40 3.38 3.53
N PHE A 50 2.11 3.17 3.40
CA PHE A 50 1.39 2.01 3.92
C PHE A 50 1.32 0.93 2.84
N VAL A 51 1.92 -0.22 3.08
CA VAL A 51 2.02 -1.31 2.12
C VAL A 51 1.01 -2.38 2.46
N THR A 52 0.21 -2.79 1.47
CA THR A 52 -0.76 -3.88 1.63
C THR A 52 -0.06 -5.23 1.64
N HIS A 53 0.88 -5.46 0.72
CA HIS A 53 1.64 -6.70 0.59
C HIS A 53 2.89 -6.49 -0.30
N SER A 54 3.70 -7.54 -0.46
CA SER A 54 5.06 -7.44 -1.02
C SER A 54 5.18 -7.57 -2.54
N HIS A 55 4.11 -7.71 -3.31
CA HIS A 55 4.21 -7.80 -4.77
C HIS A 55 4.73 -6.51 -5.40
N LEU A 56 5.53 -6.64 -6.48
CA LEU A 56 6.26 -5.51 -7.08
C LEU A 56 5.33 -4.43 -7.63
N ASP A 57 4.15 -4.76 -8.08
CA ASP A 57 3.15 -3.80 -8.55
C ASP A 57 2.55 -2.95 -7.42
N HIS A 58 2.84 -3.30 -6.15
CA HIS A 58 2.48 -2.55 -4.96
C HIS A 58 3.68 -1.87 -4.26
N VAL A 59 4.91 -2.39 -4.43
CA VAL A 59 6.09 -1.88 -3.71
C VAL A 59 7.22 -1.41 -4.61
N GLY A 60 7.14 -1.68 -5.92
CA GLY A 60 8.26 -1.50 -6.83
C GLY A 60 8.78 -0.08 -6.96
N SER A 61 8.00 0.95 -6.62
CA SER A 61 8.47 2.34 -6.64
C SER A 61 9.06 2.82 -5.31
N ILE A 62 8.98 2.05 -4.21
CA ILE A 62 9.55 2.48 -2.92
C ILE A 62 11.06 2.72 -3.03
N PRO A 63 11.87 1.81 -3.61
CA PRO A 63 13.30 2.02 -3.75
C PRO A 63 13.64 3.30 -4.52
N MET A 64 12.99 3.51 -5.66
CA MET A 64 13.22 4.67 -6.50
C MET A 64 12.73 5.97 -5.86
N LEU A 65 11.61 5.94 -5.13
CA LEU A 65 11.13 7.09 -4.36
C LEU A 65 12.18 7.52 -3.33
N VAL A 66 12.64 6.60 -2.48
CA VAL A 66 13.60 6.90 -1.42
C VAL A 66 14.93 7.36 -2.01
N ASP A 67 15.43 6.74 -3.07
CA ASP A 67 16.66 7.13 -3.76
C ASP A 67 16.56 8.56 -4.34
N THR A 68 15.41 8.88 -4.95
CA THR A 68 15.17 10.18 -5.57
C THR A 68 15.18 11.32 -4.56
N VAL A 69 14.54 11.12 -3.39
CA VAL A 69 14.33 12.24 -2.45
C VAL A 69 15.16 12.16 -1.17
N GLY A 70 15.85 11.05 -0.91
CA GLY A 70 16.54 10.82 0.37
C GLY A 70 17.54 11.93 0.72
N TRP A 71 18.36 12.37 -0.24
CA TRP A 71 19.32 13.46 -0.05
C TRP A 71 18.72 14.87 -0.05
N ILE A 72 17.46 15.01 -0.52
CA ILE A 72 16.76 16.31 -0.58
C ILE A 72 15.99 16.55 0.73
N ARG A 73 15.51 15.47 1.34
CA ARG A 73 14.68 15.52 2.54
C ARG A 73 15.53 15.62 3.81
N GLY A 74 15.04 16.36 4.78
CA GLY A 74 15.65 16.43 6.12
C GLY A 74 15.12 15.37 7.11
N LYS A 75 14.29 14.42 6.65
CA LYS A 75 13.64 13.40 7.48
C LYS A 75 13.40 12.11 6.70
N PRO A 76 13.36 10.93 7.35
CA PRO A 76 13.10 9.66 6.68
C PRO A 76 11.68 9.56 6.13
N ILE A 77 11.49 8.68 5.14
CA ILE A 77 10.19 8.13 4.78
C ILE A 77 9.96 6.91 5.68
N THR A 78 8.78 6.80 6.28
CA THR A 78 8.41 5.63 7.08
C THR A 78 7.53 4.68 6.27
N VAL A 79 7.99 3.44 6.12
CA VAL A 79 7.26 2.35 5.46
C VAL A 79 6.55 1.52 6.52
N TYR A 80 5.23 1.45 6.42
CA TYR A 80 4.35 0.70 7.31
C TYR A 80 3.85 -0.57 6.61
N ALA A 81 4.06 -1.72 7.20
CA ALA A 81 3.47 -2.99 6.74
C ALA A 81 3.37 -3.97 7.91
N ILE A 82 2.65 -5.07 7.73
CA ILE A 82 2.72 -6.18 8.68
C ILE A 82 4.13 -6.78 8.68
N GLU A 83 4.58 -7.30 9.83
CA GLU A 83 5.97 -7.79 9.98
C GLU A 83 6.40 -8.81 8.90
N PRO A 84 5.56 -9.79 8.50
CA PRO A 84 5.95 -10.69 7.41
C PRO A 84 6.23 -10.00 6.08
N THR A 85 5.51 -8.91 5.76
CA THR A 85 5.75 -8.11 4.56
C THR A 85 7.05 -7.32 4.68
N LEU A 86 7.32 -6.69 5.83
CA LEU A 86 8.60 -6.00 6.08
C LEU A 86 9.79 -6.94 5.95
N GLU A 87 9.65 -8.17 6.45
CA GLU A 87 10.71 -9.19 6.34
C GLU A 87 11.01 -9.54 4.88
N ILE A 88 9.97 -9.73 4.05
CA ILE A 88 10.13 -9.96 2.61
C ILE A 88 10.86 -8.79 1.95
N LEU A 89 10.49 -7.55 2.27
CA LEU A 89 11.16 -6.36 1.72
C LEU A 89 12.64 -6.29 2.12
N ARG A 90 12.97 -6.60 3.37
CA ARG A 90 14.36 -6.65 3.85
C ARG A 90 15.18 -7.74 3.13
N GLN A 91 14.61 -8.94 3.02
CA GLN A 91 15.34 -10.08 2.48
C GLN A 91 15.52 -9.99 0.95
N HIS A 92 14.52 -9.48 0.24
CA HIS A 92 14.46 -9.61 -1.21
C HIS A 92 14.56 -8.30 -1.98
N LEU A 93 14.32 -7.15 -1.35
CA LEU A 93 14.37 -5.85 -2.02
C LEU A 93 15.52 -4.99 -1.49
N PHE A 94 15.53 -4.67 -0.19
CA PHE A 94 16.52 -3.80 0.44
C PHE A 94 17.67 -4.61 1.05
N ASN A 95 18.40 -5.37 0.23
CA ASN A 95 19.35 -6.41 0.67
C ASN A 95 20.78 -6.20 0.16
N TRP A 96 21.13 -5.01 -0.31
CA TRP A 96 22.43 -4.63 -0.87
C TRP A 96 22.81 -5.37 -2.16
N LYS A 97 21.91 -6.24 -2.66
CA LYS A 97 22.09 -6.98 -3.92
C LYS A 97 21.12 -6.49 -4.99
N LEU A 98 19.83 -6.40 -4.67
CA LEU A 98 18.84 -5.84 -5.57
C LEU A 98 18.78 -4.31 -5.41
N TRP A 99 18.70 -3.83 -4.16
CA TRP A 99 18.71 -2.40 -3.84
C TRP A 99 19.40 -2.11 -2.51
N PRO A 100 20.01 -0.92 -2.31
CA PRO A 100 20.59 -0.54 -1.03
C PRO A 100 19.59 -0.57 0.12
N ASP A 101 20.05 -0.89 1.31
CA ASP A 101 19.23 -0.79 2.53
C ASP A 101 19.23 0.66 3.05
N PHE A 102 18.19 1.40 2.71
CA PHE A 102 18.02 2.79 3.11
C PHE A 102 17.72 3.00 4.59
N THR A 103 17.54 1.93 5.36
CA THR A 103 17.50 2.02 6.83
C THR A 103 18.89 2.21 7.42
N GLN A 104 19.94 2.08 6.59
CA GLN A 104 21.35 2.25 6.96
C GLN A 104 22.01 3.45 6.26
N ILE A 105 21.35 4.14 5.36
CA ILE A 105 21.88 5.24 4.55
C ILE A 105 21.17 6.54 4.91
N PRO A 106 21.92 7.67 5.11
CA PRO A 106 23.38 7.80 5.11
C PRO A 106 24.04 7.11 6.29
N ASP A 107 23.33 6.96 7.38
CA ASP A 107 23.70 6.18 8.57
C ASP A 107 22.43 5.73 9.33
N ALA A 108 22.57 4.75 10.22
CA ALA A 108 21.44 4.16 10.94
C ALA A 108 20.79 5.12 11.97
N ALA A 109 21.45 6.18 12.40
CA ALA A 109 20.89 7.17 13.34
C ALA A 109 19.96 8.15 12.62
N ALA A 110 20.29 8.49 11.35
CA ALA A 110 19.52 9.42 10.52
C ALA A 110 19.26 8.85 9.11
N PRO A 111 18.56 7.69 9.00
CA PRO A 111 18.39 6.99 7.73
C PRO A 111 17.40 7.71 6.81
N PHE A 112 17.43 7.39 5.51
CA PHE A 112 16.44 7.88 4.54
C PHE A 112 15.10 7.19 4.66
N MET A 113 15.09 5.96 5.17
CA MET A 113 13.88 5.16 5.34
C MET A 113 13.84 4.52 6.73
N ARG A 114 12.64 4.38 7.29
CA ARG A 114 12.37 3.58 8.49
C ARG A 114 11.26 2.59 8.21
N ASN A 115 11.27 1.48 8.91
CA ASN A 115 10.22 0.48 8.85
C ASN A 115 9.45 0.48 10.17
N GLU A 116 8.13 0.47 10.10
CA GLU A 116 7.21 0.39 11.24
C GLU A 116 6.22 -0.76 11.02
N ALA A 117 6.22 -1.71 11.94
CA ALA A 117 5.29 -2.82 11.87
C ALA A 117 3.88 -2.39 12.28
N VAL A 118 2.90 -2.66 11.43
CA VAL A 118 1.49 -2.52 11.76
C VAL A 118 0.89 -3.87 12.14
N VAL A 119 -0.12 -3.84 12.99
CA VAL A 119 -0.80 -5.04 13.49
C VAL A 119 -2.26 -5.01 13.06
N LEU A 120 -2.76 -6.12 12.53
CA LEU A 120 -4.14 -6.27 12.09
C LEU A 120 -5.11 -5.75 13.15
N GLY A 121 -6.04 -4.89 12.74
CA GLY A 121 -7.03 -4.26 13.61
C GLY A 121 -6.52 -3.15 14.53
N LYS A 122 -5.19 -2.91 14.62
CA LYS A 122 -4.63 -1.78 15.39
C LYS A 122 -4.47 -0.54 14.55
N THR A 123 -5.00 0.57 15.03
CA THR A 123 -4.97 1.85 14.34
C THR A 123 -3.65 2.58 14.54
N THR A 124 -3.07 3.08 13.46
CA THR A 124 -2.00 4.09 13.45
C THR A 124 -2.63 5.45 13.20
N GLU A 125 -2.37 6.42 14.07
CA GLU A 125 -2.86 7.79 13.91
C GLU A 125 -1.74 8.71 13.39
N LEU A 126 -2.04 9.44 12.32
CA LEU A 126 -1.14 10.39 11.69
C LEU A 126 -1.88 11.70 11.41
N ASN A 127 -1.66 12.71 12.26
CA ASN A 127 -2.23 14.05 12.09
C ASN A 127 -3.77 14.04 11.89
N GLY A 128 -4.50 13.30 12.76
CA GLY A 128 -5.95 13.15 12.70
C GLY A 128 -6.49 12.23 11.61
N ARG A 129 -5.61 11.49 10.94
CA ARG A 129 -5.97 10.40 10.01
C ARG A 129 -5.64 9.06 10.66
N MET A 130 -6.61 8.19 10.73
CA MET A 130 -6.51 6.88 11.35
C MET A 130 -6.43 5.80 10.27
N LEU A 131 -5.34 5.05 10.23
CA LEU A 131 -5.14 3.94 9.30
C LEU A 131 -5.16 2.63 10.08
N THR A 132 -6.06 1.73 9.73
CA THR A 132 -6.24 0.44 10.39
C THR A 132 -6.08 -0.68 9.38
N PRO A 133 -5.10 -1.60 9.54
CA PRO A 133 -5.00 -2.78 8.68
C PRO A 133 -6.20 -3.70 8.87
N LEU A 134 -6.77 -4.14 7.76
CA LEU A 134 -7.91 -5.07 7.69
C LEU A 134 -7.49 -6.42 7.10
N PRO A 135 -8.24 -7.50 7.36
CA PRO A 135 -7.94 -8.81 6.81
C PRO A 135 -7.91 -8.79 5.27
N ALA A 136 -6.91 -9.43 4.67
CA ALA A 136 -6.86 -9.78 3.25
C ALA A 136 -6.55 -11.28 3.09
N ASN A 137 -7.04 -11.89 2.01
CA ASN A 137 -6.82 -13.30 1.70
C ASN A 137 -6.12 -13.41 0.35
N HIS A 138 -4.79 -13.39 0.38
CA HIS A 138 -3.96 -13.39 -0.82
C HIS A 138 -2.90 -14.50 -0.79
N VAL A 139 -2.10 -14.65 -1.85
CA VAL A 139 -1.06 -15.70 -1.96
C VAL A 139 0.16 -15.43 -1.07
N VAL A 140 0.38 -14.18 -0.69
CA VAL A 140 1.41 -13.73 0.27
C VAL A 140 0.75 -13.06 1.47
N PRO A 141 1.46 -12.86 2.59
CA PRO A 141 0.94 -12.08 3.71
C PRO A 141 0.46 -10.69 3.25
N ALA A 142 -0.82 -10.38 3.48
CA ALA A 142 -1.45 -9.18 2.95
C ALA A 142 -2.47 -8.59 3.92
N VAL A 143 -2.73 -7.29 3.77
CA VAL A 143 -3.79 -6.54 4.47
C VAL A 143 -4.46 -5.56 3.50
N GLY A 144 -5.74 -5.26 3.77
CA GLY A 144 -6.36 -4.03 3.31
C GLY A 144 -6.16 -2.91 4.33
N TYR A 145 -6.68 -1.71 4.04
CA TYR A 145 -6.65 -0.58 4.97
C TYR A 145 -8.01 0.12 5.08
N ARG A 146 -8.46 0.35 6.31
CA ARG A 146 -9.44 1.40 6.60
C ARG A 146 -8.69 2.69 6.84
N VAL A 147 -9.13 3.77 6.18
CA VAL A 147 -8.67 5.14 6.42
C VAL A 147 -9.83 5.97 6.94
N ASP A 148 -9.69 6.55 8.11
CA ASP A 148 -10.76 7.28 8.80
C ASP A 148 -10.30 8.69 9.17
N SER A 149 -11.15 9.68 8.89
CA SER A 149 -10.95 11.08 9.23
C SER A 149 -11.71 11.50 10.50
N GLY A 150 -12.34 10.56 11.20
CA GLY A 150 -13.29 10.82 12.28
C GLY A 150 -14.70 11.20 11.80
N ARG A 151 -14.85 11.75 10.59
CA ARG A 151 -16.16 12.09 10.00
C ARG A 151 -16.64 11.08 8.97
N ALA A 152 -15.71 10.54 8.22
CA ALA A 152 -15.99 9.56 7.16
C ALA A 152 -14.76 8.67 6.99
N SER A 153 -14.99 7.42 6.62
CA SER A 153 -13.93 6.47 6.31
C SER A 153 -14.06 5.92 4.90
N LEU A 154 -12.94 5.45 4.39
CA LEU A 154 -12.85 4.60 3.22
C LEU A 154 -12.17 3.28 3.59
N VAL A 155 -12.48 2.23 2.86
CA VAL A 155 -11.78 0.96 2.91
C VAL A 155 -11.18 0.69 1.54
N PHE A 156 -9.92 0.27 1.53
CA PHE A 156 -9.24 -0.35 0.39
C PHE A 156 -8.94 -1.81 0.74
N SER A 157 -9.42 -2.74 -0.08
CA SER A 157 -9.28 -4.17 0.20
C SER A 157 -7.82 -4.67 0.14
N GLY A 158 -6.94 -3.95 -0.58
CA GLY A 158 -5.72 -4.60 -1.10
C GLY A 158 -6.09 -5.72 -2.04
N ASP A 159 -5.14 -6.56 -2.39
CA ASP A 159 -5.37 -7.76 -3.18
C ASP A 159 -5.93 -8.86 -2.29
N THR A 160 -7.06 -9.45 -2.71
CA THR A 160 -7.78 -10.44 -1.93
C THR A 160 -8.69 -11.31 -2.81
N THR A 161 -8.91 -12.52 -2.42
CA THR A 161 -10.04 -13.32 -2.92
C THR A 161 -11.23 -13.18 -1.97
N THR A 162 -12.20 -14.10 -2.02
CA THR A 162 -13.34 -14.15 -1.08
C THR A 162 -12.84 -14.11 0.37
N ASN A 163 -13.42 -13.22 1.19
CA ASN A 163 -12.85 -12.86 2.48
C ASN A 163 -13.93 -12.41 3.47
N ASP A 164 -14.62 -13.37 4.09
CA ASP A 164 -15.65 -13.09 5.08
C ASP A 164 -15.16 -12.24 6.26
N PRO A 165 -13.93 -12.42 6.80
CA PRO A 165 -13.41 -11.54 7.84
C PRO A 165 -13.34 -10.06 7.43
N LEU A 166 -12.99 -9.75 6.18
CA LEU A 166 -13.01 -8.37 5.68
C LEU A 166 -14.43 -7.81 5.71
N TRP A 167 -15.41 -8.58 5.23
CA TRP A 167 -16.81 -8.14 5.20
C TRP A 167 -17.38 -7.92 6.59
N GLN A 168 -17.00 -8.76 7.57
CA GLN A 168 -17.38 -8.55 8.96
C GLN A 168 -16.87 -7.23 9.51
N GLU A 169 -15.62 -6.87 9.22
CA GLU A 169 -15.07 -5.57 9.62
C GLU A 169 -15.72 -4.41 8.87
N VAL A 170 -15.86 -4.50 7.55
CA VAL A 170 -16.49 -3.47 6.72
C VAL A 170 -17.92 -3.14 7.20
N ASN A 171 -18.71 -4.18 7.51
CA ASN A 171 -20.10 -4.02 7.95
C ASN A 171 -20.24 -3.38 9.35
N ARG A 172 -19.17 -3.36 10.15
CA ARG A 172 -19.14 -2.67 11.46
C ARG A 172 -18.81 -1.19 11.37
N ILE A 173 -18.40 -0.70 10.19
CA ILE A 173 -17.94 0.69 10.02
C ILE A 173 -19.16 1.62 9.84
N GLY A 174 -19.59 2.29 10.91
CA GLY A 174 -20.77 3.16 10.88
C GLY A 174 -20.63 4.45 10.05
N ASN A 175 -19.38 4.89 9.76
CA ASN A 175 -19.10 6.10 8.98
C ASN A 175 -18.44 5.78 7.61
N LEU A 176 -18.58 4.56 7.09
CA LEU A 176 -18.05 4.17 5.80
C LEU A 176 -18.68 4.99 4.67
N ARG A 177 -17.85 5.62 3.85
CA ARG A 177 -18.28 6.43 2.72
C ARG A 177 -17.88 5.83 1.38
N TYR A 178 -16.71 5.19 1.32
CA TYR A 178 -16.18 4.59 0.11
C TYR A 178 -15.58 3.22 0.40
N LEU A 179 -15.82 2.29 -0.51
CA LEU A 179 -15.16 1.00 -0.57
C LEU A 179 -14.46 0.89 -1.92
N ILE A 180 -13.14 0.76 -1.89
CA ILE A 180 -12.30 0.48 -3.04
C ILE A 180 -11.94 -0.99 -2.94
N ILE A 181 -12.43 -1.78 -3.89
CA ILE A 181 -12.23 -3.22 -3.90
C ILE A 181 -11.60 -3.64 -5.23
N GLU A 182 -10.68 -4.60 -5.15
CA GLU A 182 -10.07 -5.16 -6.33
C GLU A 182 -11.03 -6.05 -7.12
N THR A 183 -10.86 -6.09 -8.42
CA THR A 183 -11.42 -7.09 -9.34
C THR A 183 -10.42 -7.26 -10.48
N ALA A 184 -9.30 -7.92 -10.19
CA ALA A 184 -8.16 -8.01 -11.10
C ALA A 184 -8.48 -8.77 -12.40
N PHE A 185 -9.48 -9.65 -12.38
CA PHE A 185 -9.83 -10.50 -13.50
C PHE A 185 -11.27 -10.34 -13.92
N CYS A 186 -11.56 -10.59 -15.20
CA CYS A 186 -12.93 -10.70 -15.67
C CYS A 186 -13.51 -12.11 -15.35
N ASN A 187 -14.83 -12.25 -15.44
CA ASN A 187 -15.50 -13.55 -15.15
C ASN A 187 -15.03 -14.71 -16.04
N ARG A 188 -14.52 -14.44 -17.25
CA ARG A 188 -13.97 -15.48 -18.14
C ARG A 188 -12.69 -16.08 -17.58
N GLU A 189 -11.99 -15.33 -16.74
CA GLU A 189 -10.73 -15.71 -16.12
C GLU A 189 -10.92 -16.14 -14.64
N LYS A 190 -12.14 -16.49 -14.25
CA LYS A 190 -12.47 -16.88 -12.86
C LYS A 190 -11.53 -17.95 -12.29
N ALA A 191 -11.15 -18.95 -13.10
CA ALA A 191 -10.23 -19.99 -12.65
C ALA A 191 -8.85 -19.41 -12.28
N LEU A 192 -8.36 -18.44 -13.04
CA LEU A 192 -7.11 -17.74 -12.76
C LEU A 192 -7.26 -16.84 -11.52
N ALA A 193 -8.37 -16.10 -11.39
CA ALA A 193 -8.67 -15.31 -10.21
C ALA A 193 -8.62 -16.15 -8.93
N VAL A 194 -9.24 -17.31 -8.93
CA VAL A 194 -9.22 -18.26 -7.80
C VAL A 194 -7.80 -18.76 -7.52
N ALA A 195 -7.07 -19.16 -8.56
CA ALA A 195 -5.71 -19.72 -8.41
C ALA A 195 -4.71 -18.70 -7.87
N SER A 196 -4.83 -17.41 -8.28
CA SER A 196 -3.99 -16.30 -7.84
C SER A 196 -4.52 -15.55 -6.63
N LYS A 197 -5.64 -16.02 -6.05
CA LYS A 197 -6.34 -15.39 -4.90
C LYS A 197 -6.69 -13.92 -5.15
N HIS A 198 -7.31 -13.65 -6.29
CA HIS A 198 -7.92 -12.38 -6.63
C HIS A 198 -9.43 -12.52 -6.79
N LEU A 199 -10.10 -11.38 -6.90
CA LEU A 199 -11.52 -11.34 -7.23
C LEU A 199 -11.75 -11.19 -8.74
N CYS A 200 -12.91 -11.67 -9.16
CA CYS A 200 -13.59 -11.25 -10.39
C CYS A 200 -15.03 -10.90 -10.01
N PRO A 201 -15.82 -10.23 -10.86
CA PRO A 201 -17.15 -9.77 -10.48
C PRO A 201 -18.07 -10.85 -9.90
N SER A 202 -18.00 -12.09 -10.40
CA SER A 202 -18.82 -13.20 -9.87
C SER A 202 -18.32 -13.82 -8.55
N LEU A 203 -17.15 -13.41 -8.06
CA LEU A 203 -16.64 -13.78 -6.73
C LEU A 203 -16.89 -12.65 -5.72
N LEU A 204 -17.13 -11.43 -6.20
CA LEU A 204 -17.47 -10.29 -5.38
C LEU A 204 -18.97 -10.25 -5.05
N ALA A 205 -19.84 -10.72 -5.97
CA ALA A 205 -21.29 -10.80 -5.80
C ALA A 205 -21.67 -11.98 -4.91
#